data_78a42b67aec821c8df884cd7949af2fd
#
_entry.id   78a42b67aec821c8df884cd7949af2fd
#
_cell.length_a   1.000
_cell.length_b   1.000
_cell.length_c   1.000
_cell.angle_alpha   90.00
_cell.angle_beta   90.00
_cell.angle_gamma   90.00
#
_symmetry.space_group_name_H-M   'P 1'
#
loop_
_entity.id
_entity.type
_entity.pdbx_description
1 polymer ?
#
loop_
_entity_poly.entity_id
_entity_poly.type
_entity_poly.pdbx_seq_one_letter_code
_entity_poly.pdbx_strand_id
1 'polypeptide(L)'
;MATLKEAIVSHIVPDEVVSLTKDIVRIPSYTADETEVARFLHAYFQKQGFESELQEVDPGRFQTIARLRGTGGGKSLMLNGHLDIDPIPSGWERDPWTPTIEGDRFYGAGVYNMKGGVAAMIMGAVAARRAGRLRGDVVVACVDGELQGGVGTVHMLKRGVRADMAVVPEPYSTKHIITKHTGVMELAVHVLGRSVHISRMEQGINAIAKAARVVQALETVKLTGQPDPDLPGLPRLNVGTIIGGRGRELELRGANIVPDMCTIILDIRFPVSVTPDSALADVRRALDGVVAADKDVKYEIEFPIRPERRQFREVMLPLSVPASEPIVQILKANVTAIVGEEPTVGAHSPQSYAGNDTSHLWGAGIPCCLYGPAGGYDEGRSDRWTSIEQIVACARVFGATIADVCA
;
A
#
# COMPACT_ATOMS: atom_id res chain seq x y z
N MET A 1 -15.08 -27.64 -27.50
CA MET A 1 -15.05 -27.58 -26.02
C MET A 1 -14.50 -26.23 -25.63
N ALA A 2 -15.05 -25.58 -24.62
CA ALA A 2 -14.51 -24.34 -24.11
C ALA A 2 -13.07 -24.56 -23.57
N THR A 3 -12.20 -23.60 -23.77
CA THR A 3 -10.85 -23.62 -23.17
C THR A 3 -10.95 -23.46 -21.66
N LEU A 4 -9.89 -23.83 -20.91
CA LEU A 4 -9.84 -23.61 -19.47
C LEU A 4 -10.05 -22.12 -19.11
N LYS A 5 -9.46 -21.22 -19.88
CA LYS A 5 -9.66 -19.77 -19.74
C LYS A 5 -11.12 -19.35 -19.87
N GLU A 6 -11.81 -19.79 -20.92
CA GLU A 6 -13.23 -19.51 -21.12
C GLU A 6 -14.09 -20.10 -19.99
N ALA A 7 -13.76 -21.31 -19.53
CA ALA A 7 -14.45 -21.93 -18.40
C ALA A 7 -14.26 -21.10 -17.10
N ILE A 8 -13.03 -20.65 -16.80
CA ILE A 8 -12.77 -19.81 -15.63
C ILE A 8 -13.56 -18.49 -15.71
N VAL A 9 -13.46 -17.79 -16.84
CA VAL A 9 -14.15 -16.51 -17.03
C VAL A 9 -15.67 -16.66 -16.92
N SER A 10 -16.25 -17.79 -17.38
CA SER A 10 -17.69 -18.06 -17.26
C SER A 10 -18.16 -18.30 -15.82
N HIS A 11 -17.28 -18.68 -14.92
CA HIS A 11 -17.56 -18.82 -13.50
C HIS A 11 -17.51 -17.50 -12.70
N ILE A 12 -17.17 -16.37 -13.34
CA ILE A 12 -17.25 -15.06 -12.70
C ILE A 12 -18.68 -14.55 -12.75
N VAL A 13 -19.38 -14.65 -11.61
CA VAL A 13 -20.75 -14.18 -11.43
C VAL A 13 -20.74 -12.79 -10.84
N PRO A 14 -21.23 -11.74 -11.54
CA PRO A 14 -21.16 -10.35 -11.06
C PRO A 14 -21.76 -10.15 -9.66
N ASP A 15 -22.91 -10.75 -9.38
CA ASP A 15 -23.58 -10.62 -8.09
C ASP A 15 -22.75 -11.23 -6.93
N GLU A 16 -21.99 -12.30 -7.18
CA GLU A 16 -21.09 -12.88 -6.17
C GLU A 16 -19.89 -11.96 -5.90
N VAL A 17 -19.35 -11.31 -6.96
CA VAL A 17 -18.29 -10.32 -6.81
C VAL A 17 -18.75 -9.15 -5.96
N VAL A 18 -19.94 -8.60 -6.25
CA VAL A 18 -20.56 -7.52 -5.50
C VAL A 18 -20.85 -7.94 -4.06
N SER A 19 -21.36 -9.16 -3.86
CA SER A 19 -21.67 -9.69 -2.52
C SER A 19 -20.42 -9.78 -1.66
N LEU A 20 -19.33 -10.37 -2.18
CA LEU A 20 -18.06 -10.45 -1.46
C LEU A 20 -17.50 -9.06 -1.16
N THR A 21 -17.58 -8.11 -2.11
CA THR A 21 -17.16 -6.72 -1.89
C THR A 21 -17.93 -6.10 -0.72
N LYS A 22 -19.28 -6.29 -0.66
CA LYS A 22 -20.10 -5.82 0.47
C LYS A 22 -19.65 -6.41 1.79
N ASP A 23 -19.40 -7.71 1.83
CA ASP A 23 -19.02 -8.40 3.06
C ASP A 23 -17.68 -7.92 3.60
N ILE A 24 -16.67 -7.70 2.72
CA ILE A 24 -15.36 -7.18 3.11
C ILE A 24 -15.45 -5.72 3.57
N VAL A 25 -16.27 -4.88 2.91
CA VAL A 25 -16.39 -3.46 3.25
C VAL A 25 -17.09 -3.27 4.60
N ARG A 26 -18.03 -4.14 4.97
CA ARG A 26 -18.73 -4.10 6.27
C ARG A 26 -17.81 -4.30 7.47
N ILE A 27 -16.64 -4.86 7.28
CA ILE A 27 -15.69 -5.12 8.34
C ILE A 27 -14.65 -3.98 8.39
N PRO A 28 -14.66 -3.15 9.45
CA PRO A 28 -13.62 -2.15 9.64
C PRO A 28 -12.22 -2.79 9.68
N SER A 29 -11.27 -2.17 9.00
CA SER A 29 -9.89 -2.68 8.94
C SER A 29 -8.89 -1.53 8.80
N TYR A 30 -8.92 -0.62 9.77
CA TYR A 30 -7.88 0.41 9.84
C TYR A 30 -6.50 -0.23 9.97
N THR A 31 -5.48 0.48 9.49
CA THR A 31 -4.10 0.03 9.64
C THR A 31 -3.79 -0.38 11.08
N ALA A 32 -3.28 -1.59 11.25
CA ALA A 32 -3.03 -2.32 12.50
C ALA A 32 -4.28 -2.90 13.21
N ASP A 33 -5.47 -2.88 12.57
CA ASP A 33 -6.71 -3.47 13.07
C ASP A 33 -7.40 -4.36 12.01
N GLU A 34 -6.63 -5.09 11.18
CA GLU A 34 -7.11 -5.88 10.03
C GLU A 34 -7.57 -7.29 10.41
N THR A 35 -7.33 -7.73 11.65
CA THR A 35 -7.52 -9.12 12.09
C THR A 35 -8.90 -9.68 11.80
N GLU A 36 -9.97 -8.89 11.97
CA GLU A 36 -11.33 -9.40 11.78
C GLU A 36 -11.64 -9.68 10.30
N VAL A 37 -11.19 -8.80 9.38
CA VAL A 37 -11.36 -9.06 7.95
C VAL A 37 -10.46 -10.21 7.49
N ALA A 38 -9.27 -10.36 8.06
CA ALA A 38 -8.40 -11.51 7.79
C ALA A 38 -9.05 -12.83 8.22
N ARG A 39 -9.64 -12.90 9.41
CA ARG A 39 -10.39 -14.08 9.89
C ARG A 39 -11.60 -14.40 9.04
N PHE A 40 -12.35 -13.38 8.62
CA PHE A 40 -13.47 -13.55 7.70
C PHE A 40 -12.99 -14.20 6.38
N LEU A 41 -11.93 -13.67 5.78
CA LEU A 41 -11.38 -14.19 4.54
C LEU A 41 -10.78 -15.59 4.69
N HIS A 42 -10.13 -15.88 5.82
CA HIS A 42 -9.64 -17.22 6.14
C HIS A 42 -10.79 -18.26 6.09
N ALA A 43 -11.89 -17.98 6.79
CA ALA A 43 -13.07 -18.86 6.80
C ALA A 43 -13.71 -18.94 5.40
N TYR A 44 -13.77 -17.82 4.67
CA TYR A 44 -14.27 -17.78 3.31
C TYR A 44 -13.46 -18.69 2.38
N PHE A 45 -12.13 -18.61 2.39
CA PHE A 45 -11.25 -19.44 1.57
C PHE A 45 -11.40 -20.93 1.91
N GLN A 46 -11.46 -21.28 3.19
CA GLN A 46 -11.71 -22.68 3.59
C GLN A 46 -13.04 -23.21 3.01
N LYS A 47 -14.11 -22.40 3.07
CA LYS A 47 -15.41 -22.78 2.48
C LYS A 47 -15.34 -22.91 0.96
N GLN A 48 -14.47 -22.17 0.28
CA GLN A 48 -14.24 -22.29 -1.16
C GLN A 48 -13.25 -23.41 -1.53
N GLY A 49 -12.72 -24.14 -0.56
CA GLY A 49 -11.83 -25.31 -0.77
C GLY A 49 -10.37 -24.96 -1.06
N PHE A 50 -9.90 -23.81 -0.55
CA PHE A 50 -8.50 -23.43 -0.53
C PHE A 50 -7.82 -23.92 0.76
N GLU A 51 -6.52 -24.22 0.67
CA GLU A 51 -5.68 -24.23 1.86
C GLU A 51 -5.52 -22.78 2.33
N SER A 52 -5.89 -22.49 3.58
CA SER A 52 -5.81 -21.14 4.12
C SER A 52 -5.12 -21.11 5.46
N GLU A 53 -4.20 -20.17 5.64
CA GLU A 53 -3.40 -19.94 6.84
C GLU A 53 -3.64 -18.53 7.35
N LEU A 54 -3.85 -18.38 8.68
CA LEU A 54 -3.74 -17.12 9.38
C LEU A 54 -2.29 -16.95 9.83
N GLN A 55 -1.62 -15.91 9.36
CA GLN A 55 -0.27 -15.57 9.76
C GLN A 55 -0.28 -14.42 10.74
N GLU A 56 0.29 -14.59 11.92
CA GLU A 56 0.45 -13.52 12.90
C GLU A 56 1.60 -12.61 12.50
N VAL A 57 1.28 -11.37 12.12
CA VAL A 57 2.24 -10.35 11.66
C VAL A 57 2.84 -9.60 12.84
N ASP A 58 2.00 -9.17 13.77
CA ASP A 58 2.33 -8.58 15.07
C ASP A 58 1.50 -9.29 16.15
N PRO A 59 1.82 -9.21 17.43
CA PRO A 59 1.05 -9.85 18.49
C PRO A 59 -0.45 -9.53 18.40
N GLY A 60 -1.26 -10.55 18.16
CA GLY A 60 -2.72 -10.44 18.01
C GLY A 60 -3.22 -9.91 16.67
N ARG A 61 -2.34 -9.56 15.75
CA ARG A 61 -2.64 -9.05 14.41
C ARG A 61 -2.36 -10.10 13.35
N PHE A 62 -3.37 -10.43 12.54
CA PHE A 62 -3.32 -11.56 11.61
C PHE A 62 -3.68 -11.14 10.19
N GLN A 63 -2.97 -11.70 9.23
CA GLN A 63 -3.27 -11.68 7.79
C GLN A 63 -3.66 -13.07 7.30
N THR A 64 -4.22 -13.16 6.07
CA THR A 64 -4.65 -14.42 5.47
C THR A 64 -3.89 -14.73 4.20
N ILE A 65 -3.27 -15.89 4.16
CA ILE A 65 -2.67 -16.45 2.94
C ILE A 65 -3.45 -17.69 2.54
N ALA A 66 -4.01 -17.69 1.33
CA ALA A 66 -4.74 -18.82 0.78
C ALA A 66 -4.01 -19.41 -0.43
N ARG A 67 -4.10 -20.73 -0.61
CA ARG A 67 -3.46 -21.42 -1.70
C ARG A 67 -4.42 -22.43 -2.35
N LEU A 68 -4.53 -22.33 -3.67
CA LEU A 68 -5.11 -23.34 -4.52
C LEU A 68 -3.98 -24.17 -5.11
N ARG A 69 -3.87 -25.43 -4.69
CA ARG A 69 -2.83 -26.34 -5.19
C ARG A 69 -3.08 -26.77 -6.61
N GLY A 70 -2.06 -26.65 -7.44
CA GLY A 70 -2.00 -27.24 -8.77
C GLY A 70 -1.63 -28.72 -8.70
N THR A 71 -1.69 -29.40 -9.85
CA THR A 71 -1.27 -30.82 -9.98
C THR A 71 0.25 -30.99 -10.16
N GLY A 72 0.97 -29.89 -10.28
CA GLY A 72 2.42 -29.83 -10.48
C GLY A 72 2.85 -29.62 -11.93
N GLY A 73 4.04 -29.04 -12.10
CA GLY A 73 4.67 -28.81 -13.40
C GLY A 73 4.19 -27.56 -14.15
N GLY A 74 3.32 -26.73 -13.56
CA GLY A 74 2.95 -25.40 -14.04
C GLY A 74 3.64 -24.29 -13.24
N LYS A 75 3.63 -23.06 -13.77
CA LYS A 75 4.07 -21.87 -13.02
C LYS A 75 3.01 -21.44 -12.03
N SER A 76 3.43 -20.84 -10.95
CA SER A 76 2.55 -20.30 -9.91
C SER A 76 2.31 -18.81 -10.07
N LEU A 77 1.10 -18.37 -9.71
CA LEU A 77 0.70 -16.98 -9.70
C LEU A 77 0.29 -16.54 -8.29
N MET A 78 0.81 -15.40 -7.84
CA MET A 78 0.34 -14.72 -6.63
C MET A 78 -0.56 -13.54 -7.00
N LEU A 79 -1.70 -13.44 -6.32
CA LEU A 79 -2.53 -12.24 -6.26
C LEU A 79 -2.38 -11.69 -4.84
N ASN A 80 -1.79 -10.51 -4.71
CA ASN A 80 -1.46 -9.90 -3.42
C ASN A 80 -2.23 -8.60 -3.27
N GLY A 81 -2.99 -8.44 -2.19
CA GLY A 81 -3.75 -7.23 -1.93
C GLY A 81 -3.87 -6.95 -0.43
N HIS A 82 -3.76 -5.66 -0.07
CA HIS A 82 -3.82 -5.24 1.31
C HIS A 82 -5.25 -5.10 1.84
N LEU A 83 -5.37 -5.32 3.16
CA LEU A 83 -6.64 -5.27 3.87
C LEU A 83 -6.85 -3.96 4.62
N ASP A 84 -5.77 -3.27 4.97
CA ASP A 84 -5.83 -2.02 5.71
C ASP A 84 -6.33 -0.85 4.87
N ILE A 85 -6.94 0.11 5.56
CA ILE A 85 -7.49 1.32 4.95
C ILE A 85 -7.06 2.56 5.74
N ASP A 86 -7.03 3.69 5.05
CA ASP A 86 -6.88 5.01 5.67
C ASP A 86 -8.01 5.30 6.67
N PRO A 87 -7.75 6.16 7.68
CA PRO A 87 -8.81 6.74 8.49
C PRO A 87 -9.88 7.42 7.62
N ILE A 88 -11.14 7.32 8.06
CA ILE A 88 -12.24 7.99 7.37
C ILE A 88 -12.01 9.51 7.40
N PRO A 89 -11.91 10.17 6.23
CA PRO A 89 -11.67 11.61 6.19
C PRO A 89 -12.89 12.41 6.66
N SER A 90 -12.64 13.63 7.14
CA SER A 90 -13.71 14.60 7.40
C SER A 90 -14.48 14.90 6.11
N GLY A 91 -15.78 15.06 6.20
CA GLY A 91 -16.65 15.29 5.02
C GLY A 91 -17.15 14.01 4.36
N TRP A 92 -16.92 12.85 4.97
CA TRP A 92 -17.60 11.61 4.61
C TRP A 92 -19.05 11.69 5.11
N GLU A 93 -20.04 11.50 4.25
CA GLU A 93 -21.46 11.70 4.58
C GLU A 93 -22.24 10.39 4.75
N ARG A 94 -21.90 9.33 3.99
CA ARG A 94 -22.54 8.01 4.12
C ARG A 94 -22.03 7.27 5.35
N ASP A 95 -22.76 6.26 5.83
CA ASP A 95 -22.17 5.29 6.76
C ASP A 95 -21.05 4.52 6.04
N PRO A 96 -19.78 4.66 6.45
CA PRO A 96 -18.65 4.07 5.75
C PRO A 96 -18.67 2.52 5.73
N TRP A 97 -19.39 1.91 6.67
CA TRP A 97 -19.45 0.45 6.82
C TRP A 97 -20.76 -0.16 6.30
N THR A 98 -21.67 0.66 5.81
CA THR A 98 -22.90 0.23 5.12
C THR A 98 -22.75 0.47 3.61
N PRO A 99 -22.30 -0.56 2.84
CA PRO A 99 -22.08 -0.40 1.41
C PRO A 99 -23.34 0.03 0.67
N THR A 100 -23.26 1.06 -0.15
CA THR A 100 -24.36 1.52 -1.00
C THR A 100 -23.98 1.47 -2.48
N ILE A 101 -24.96 1.26 -3.36
CA ILE A 101 -24.77 1.18 -4.79
C ILE A 101 -25.67 2.21 -5.47
N GLU A 102 -25.08 3.05 -6.32
CA GLU A 102 -25.76 4.03 -7.14
C GLU A 102 -25.28 3.89 -8.61
N GLY A 103 -26.10 3.26 -9.44
CA GLY A 103 -25.68 2.90 -10.81
C GLY A 103 -24.47 1.95 -10.78
N ASP A 104 -23.37 2.34 -11.42
CA ASP A 104 -22.11 1.59 -11.42
C ASP A 104 -21.21 1.89 -10.23
N ARG A 105 -21.59 2.81 -9.35
CA ARG A 105 -20.77 3.24 -8.22
C ARG A 105 -21.08 2.44 -6.96
N PHE A 106 -20.06 1.76 -6.46
CA PHE A 106 -20.08 1.07 -5.18
C PHE A 106 -19.38 1.95 -4.13
N TYR A 107 -20.11 2.42 -3.13
CA TYR A 107 -19.61 3.26 -2.04
C TYR A 107 -19.36 2.45 -0.78
N GLY A 108 -18.28 2.78 -0.07
CA GLY A 108 -17.95 2.23 1.23
C GLY A 108 -16.48 2.41 1.59
N ALA A 109 -16.15 2.31 2.87
CA ALA A 109 -14.80 2.50 3.35
C ALA A 109 -13.84 1.44 2.77
N GLY A 110 -12.73 1.92 2.21
CA GLY A 110 -11.69 1.07 1.63
C GLY A 110 -12.06 0.41 0.30
N VAL A 111 -13.30 0.58 -0.24
CA VAL A 111 -13.67 -0.04 -1.52
C VAL A 111 -12.77 0.44 -2.65
N TYR A 112 -12.40 1.73 -2.64
CA TYR A 112 -11.51 2.32 -3.62
C TYR A 112 -10.08 1.77 -3.48
N ASN A 113 -9.49 1.82 -2.29
CA ASN A 113 -8.15 1.35 -2.00
C ASN A 113 -8.16 0.41 -0.78
N MET A 114 -8.02 -0.93 -0.98
CA MET A 114 -8.15 -1.60 -2.27
C MET A 114 -9.11 -2.80 -2.18
N LYS A 115 -10.14 -2.74 -1.24
CA LYS A 115 -11.08 -3.84 -1.00
C LYS A 115 -11.84 -4.29 -2.26
N GLY A 116 -12.12 -3.35 -3.19
CA GLY A 116 -12.69 -3.69 -4.50
C GLY A 116 -11.76 -4.57 -5.34
N GLY A 117 -10.47 -4.23 -5.36
CA GLY A 117 -9.44 -5.04 -6.00
C GLY A 117 -9.22 -6.39 -5.31
N VAL A 118 -9.25 -6.41 -3.96
CA VAL A 118 -9.18 -7.65 -3.16
C VAL A 118 -10.35 -8.59 -3.48
N ALA A 119 -11.58 -8.08 -3.56
CA ALA A 119 -12.72 -8.89 -3.95
C ALA A 119 -12.57 -9.46 -5.37
N ALA A 120 -12.08 -8.65 -6.33
CA ALA A 120 -11.84 -9.08 -7.70
C ALA A 120 -10.80 -10.21 -7.78
N MET A 121 -9.66 -10.09 -7.09
CA MET A 121 -8.61 -11.13 -7.10
C MET A 121 -9.10 -12.44 -6.48
N ILE A 122 -9.84 -12.36 -5.37
CA ILE A 122 -10.43 -13.53 -4.72
C ILE A 122 -11.42 -14.24 -5.65
N MET A 123 -12.32 -13.51 -6.29
CA MET A 123 -13.32 -14.10 -7.18
C MET A 123 -12.70 -14.69 -8.45
N GLY A 124 -11.61 -14.09 -8.97
CA GLY A 124 -10.82 -14.69 -10.04
C GLY A 124 -10.24 -16.06 -9.64
N ALA A 125 -9.68 -16.16 -8.42
CA ALA A 125 -9.15 -17.41 -7.89
C ALA A 125 -10.26 -18.44 -7.60
N VAL A 126 -11.40 -18.03 -7.05
CA VAL A 126 -12.56 -18.90 -6.80
C VAL A 126 -13.12 -19.46 -8.11
N ALA A 127 -13.22 -18.64 -9.15
CA ALA A 127 -13.64 -19.10 -10.48
C ALA A 127 -12.67 -20.14 -11.06
N ALA A 128 -11.36 -19.93 -10.89
CA ALA A 128 -10.36 -20.90 -11.30
C ALA A 128 -10.52 -22.24 -10.55
N ARG A 129 -10.78 -22.21 -9.25
CA ARG A 129 -11.07 -23.43 -8.46
C ARG A 129 -12.32 -24.17 -8.96
N ARG A 130 -13.36 -23.45 -9.36
CA ARG A 130 -14.62 -24.01 -9.88
C ARG A 130 -14.47 -24.63 -11.27
N ALA A 131 -13.64 -24.02 -12.12
CA ALA A 131 -13.46 -24.45 -13.51
C ALA A 131 -12.65 -25.76 -13.66
N GLY A 132 -11.83 -26.11 -12.67
CA GLY A 132 -11.08 -27.36 -12.75
C GLY A 132 -9.68 -27.33 -12.13
N ARG A 133 -8.84 -28.27 -12.55
CA ARG A 133 -7.49 -28.43 -12.03
C ARG A 133 -6.49 -27.62 -12.85
N LEU A 134 -5.71 -26.82 -12.17
CA LEU A 134 -4.52 -26.13 -12.69
C LEU A 134 -3.29 -27.03 -12.53
N ARG A 135 -2.22 -26.75 -13.27
CA ARG A 135 -0.90 -27.37 -13.07
C ARG A 135 -0.08 -26.63 -12.03
N GLY A 136 -0.09 -25.29 -12.07
CA GLY A 136 0.59 -24.44 -11.11
C GLY A 136 -0.30 -24.03 -9.96
N ASP A 137 0.33 -23.60 -8.85
CA ASP A 137 -0.37 -23.10 -7.66
C ASP A 137 -0.88 -21.66 -7.89
N VAL A 138 -2.03 -21.34 -7.28
CA VAL A 138 -2.48 -19.96 -7.11
C VAL A 138 -2.36 -19.57 -5.64
N VAL A 139 -1.63 -18.50 -5.36
CA VAL A 139 -1.51 -17.91 -4.02
C VAL A 139 -2.36 -16.64 -3.97
N VAL A 140 -3.27 -16.54 -3.03
CA VAL A 140 -4.03 -15.32 -2.75
C VAL A 140 -3.59 -14.81 -1.40
N ALA A 141 -2.84 -13.72 -1.41
CA ALA A 141 -2.29 -13.09 -0.22
C ALA A 141 -3.13 -11.84 0.13
N CYS A 142 -3.89 -11.93 1.20
CA CYS A 142 -4.64 -10.82 1.77
C CYS A 142 -3.83 -10.30 2.96
N VAL A 143 -3.05 -9.26 2.73
CA VAL A 143 -1.97 -8.82 3.62
C VAL A 143 -2.33 -7.60 4.45
N ASP A 144 -1.63 -7.43 5.57
CA ASP A 144 -1.80 -6.31 6.48
C ASP A 144 -0.79 -5.19 6.20
N GLY A 145 -1.15 -3.96 6.56
CA GLY A 145 -0.21 -2.87 6.76
C GLY A 145 0.56 -2.43 5.53
N GLU A 146 -0.07 -2.36 4.38
CA GLU A 146 0.50 -1.70 3.20
C GLU A 146 0.81 -0.24 3.55
N LEU A 147 -0.12 0.46 4.23
CA LEU A 147 0.05 1.84 4.71
C LEU A 147 1.16 2.00 5.78
N GLN A 148 1.75 0.90 6.24
CA GLN A 148 2.95 0.89 7.07
C GLN A 148 4.22 0.49 6.30
N GLY A 149 4.18 0.58 4.97
CA GLY A 149 5.28 0.19 4.09
C GLY A 149 5.26 -1.27 3.67
N GLY A 150 4.11 -1.96 3.73
CA GLY A 150 3.96 -3.34 3.25
C GLY A 150 4.44 -4.40 4.24
N VAL A 151 4.25 -4.15 5.55
CA VAL A 151 4.72 -5.07 6.62
C VAL A 151 4.20 -6.49 6.47
N GLY A 152 2.96 -6.67 6.03
CA GLY A 152 2.36 -7.99 5.82
C GLY A 152 2.99 -8.73 4.65
N THR A 153 3.24 -8.06 3.53
CA THR A 153 3.95 -8.64 2.39
C THR A 153 5.39 -9.01 2.76
N VAL A 154 6.11 -8.15 3.48
CA VAL A 154 7.44 -8.45 4.02
C VAL A 154 7.39 -9.67 4.93
N HIS A 155 6.39 -9.75 5.82
CA HIS A 155 6.23 -10.88 6.75
C HIS A 155 6.00 -12.20 6.00
N MET A 156 5.05 -12.25 5.05
CA MET A 156 4.80 -13.49 4.28
C MET A 156 6.02 -13.92 3.48
N LEU A 157 6.77 -12.97 2.91
CA LEU A 157 8.00 -13.26 2.19
C LEU A 157 9.08 -13.84 3.11
N LYS A 158 9.25 -13.32 4.34
CA LYS A 158 10.15 -13.88 5.36
C LYS A 158 9.74 -15.30 5.77
N ARG A 159 8.45 -15.63 5.75
CA ARG A 159 7.93 -16.98 6.00
C ARG A 159 8.04 -17.93 4.79
N GLY A 160 8.65 -17.50 3.69
CA GLY A 160 8.89 -18.33 2.52
C GLY A 160 7.71 -18.44 1.55
N VAL A 161 6.67 -17.61 1.67
CA VAL A 161 5.59 -17.56 0.67
C VAL A 161 6.15 -16.98 -0.63
N ARG A 162 6.05 -17.75 -1.73
CA ARG A 162 6.59 -17.39 -3.05
C ARG A 162 5.63 -17.80 -4.15
N ALA A 163 5.80 -17.18 -5.32
CA ALA A 163 5.23 -17.59 -6.59
C ALA A 163 6.18 -17.18 -7.73
N ASP A 164 5.98 -17.72 -8.93
CA ASP A 164 6.80 -17.38 -10.09
C ASP A 164 6.49 -15.98 -10.64
N MET A 165 5.28 -15.49 -10.41
CA MET A 165 4.78 -14.18 -10.85
C MET A 165 3.75 -13.64 -9.87
N ALA A 166 3.53 -12.32 -9.89
CA ALA A 166 2.49 -11.70 -9.06
C ALA A 166 1.75 -10.55 -9.75
N VAL A 167 0.51 -10.30 -9.31
CA VAL A 167 -0.28 -9.10 -9.65
C VAL A 167 -0.83 -8.51 -8.35
N VAL A 168 -0.76 -7.18 -8.23
CA VAL A 168 -1.32 -6.43 -7.10
C VAL A 168 -2.49 -5.57 -7.60
N PRO A 169 -3.72 -5.75 -7.05
CA PRO A 169 -4.95 -5.13 -7.57
C PRO A 169 -5.20 -3.70 -7.08
N GLU A 170 -4.18 -2.85 -7.10
CA GLU A 170 -4.29 -1.43 -6.76
C GLU A 170 -5.22 -0.64 -7.70
N PRO A 171 -5.85 0.46 -7.25
CA PRO A 171 -6.95 1.14 -7.95
C PRO A 171 -6.50 2.05 -9.10
N TYR A 172 -5.84 1.49 -10.12
CA TYR A 172 -5.26 2.29 -11.22
C TYR A 172 -6.10 2.33 -12.50
N SER A 173 -7.30 1.75 -12.50
CA SER A 173 -8.15 1.59 -13.68
C SER A 173 -7.81 0.37 -14.55
N THR A 174 -8.85 -0.18 -15.18
CA THR A 174 -8.71 -1.26 -16.16
C THR A 174 -7.94 -0.85 -17.44
N LYS A 175 -7.58 0.43 -17.58
CA LYS A 175 -6.86 0.98 -18.73
C LYS A 175 -5.35 1.04 -18.56
N HIS A 176 -4.83 0.71 -17.37
CA HIS A 176 -3.41 0.88 -17.05
C HIS A 176 -2.84 -0.38 -16.40
N ILE A 177 -1.68 -0.82 -16.85
CA ILE A 177 -0.82 -1.79 -16.15
C ILE A 177 0.40 -1.02 -15.68
N ILE A 178 0.51 -0.84 -14.37
CA ILE A 178 1.62 -0.08 -13.79
C ILE A 178 2.80 -1.01 -13.56
N THR A 179 3.92 -0.65 -14.14
CA THR A 179 5.21 -1.36 -14.01
C THR A 179 6.30 -0.48 -13.44
N LYS A 180 5.98 0.78 -13.14
CA LYS A 180 6.92 1.75 -12.60
C LYS A 180 6.25 2.67 -11.59
N HIS A 181 6.84 2.77 -10.40
CA HIS A 181 6.41 3.70 -9.36
C HIS A 181 7.57 4.13 -8.47
N THR A 182 7.33 5.17 -7.68
CA THR A 182 8.31 5.75 -6.73
C THR A 182 8.61 4.80 -5.58
N GLY A 183 9.82 4.94 -5.02
CA GLY A 183 10.10 4.45 -3.67
C GLY A 183 9.53 5.38 -2.62
N VAL A 184 9.27 4.83 -1.44
CA VAL A 184 8.72 5.53 -0.28
C VAL A 184 9.49 5.16 0.97
N MET A 185 9.90 6.18 1.72
CA MET A 185 10.40 5.99 3.08
C MET A 185 9.91 7.09 3.99
N GLU A 186 9.62 6.73 5.22
CA GLU A 186 9.34 7.70 6.28
C GLU A 186 10.39 7.62 7.37
N LEU A 187 10.71 8.74 7.97
CA LEU A 187 11.58 8.83 9.13
C LEU A 187 11.11 9.91 10.09
N ALA A 188 11.46 9.75 11.36
CA ALA A 188 11.21 10.77 12.37
C ALA A 188 12.50 11.52 12.73
N VAL A 189 12.39 12.85 12.80
CA VAL A 189 13.43 13.73 13.33
C VAL A 189 12.94 14.26 14.68
N HIS A 190 13.62 13.89 15.75
CA HIS A 190 13.37 14.38 17.10
C HIS A 190 14.28 15.56 17.40
N VAL A 191 13.71 16.74 17.55
CA VAL A 191 14.44 17.94 17.98
C VAL A 191 14.35 18.02 19.51
N LEU A 192 15.52 18.08 20.14
CA LEU A 192 15.66 18.04 21.60
C LEU A 192 15.90 19.44 22.16
N GLY A 193 15.23 19.74 23.25
CA GLY A 193 15.37 20.98 23.99
C GLY A 193 15.77 20.76 25.44
N ARG A 194 15.52 21.77 26.27
CA ARG A 194 15.69 21.71 27.72
C ARG A 194 14.52 22.37 28.42
N SER A 195 13.75 21.55 29.17
CA SER A 195 12.57 21.98 29.87
C SER A 195 12.93 22.79 31.11
N VAL A 196 12.28 23.93 31.27
CA VAL A 196 12.29 24.76 32.50
C VAL A 196 10.93 25.45 32.60
N HIS A 197 10.60 25.92 33.83
CA HIS A 197 9.43 26.76 34.02
C HIS A 197 9.61 28.11 33.27
N ILE A 198 8.55 28.68 32.76
CA ILE A 198 8.57 29.92 31.96
C ILE A 198 9.22 31.10 32.73
N SER A 199 9.17 31.12 34.07
CA SER A 199 9.84 32.13 34.88
C SER A 199 11.38 32.11 34.78
N ARG A 200 11.96 31.05 34.15
CA ARG A 200 13.39 30.89 33.87
C ARG A 200 13.63 30.58 32.41
N MET A 201 12.82 31.15 31.51
CA MET A 201 12.80 30.81 30.11
C MET A 201 14.17 30.92 29.43
N GLU A 202 14.99 31.87 29.81
CA GLU A 202 16.35 32.11 29.35
C GLU A 202 17.35 30.95 29.66
N GLN A 203 16.99 30.07 30.59
CA GLN A 203 17.76 28.85 30.93
C GLN A 203 17.26 27.63 30.14
N GLY A 204 16.13 27.76 29.43
CA GLY A 204 15.53 26.69 28.64
C GLY A 204 16.06 26.67 27.21
N ILE A 205 15.78 25.55 26.51
CA ILE A 205 15.93 25.45 25.05
C ILE A 205 14.60 24.96 24.52
N ASN A 206 13.90 25.83 23.79
CA ASN A 206 12.59 25.52 23.25
C ASN A 206 12.70 24.65 22.00
N ALA A 207 12.37 23.35 22.12
CA ALA A 207 12.44 22.39 21.04
C ALA A 207 11.52 22.75 19.85
N ILE A 208 10.35 23.34 20.08
CA ILE A 208 9.43 23.76 19.02
C ILE A 208 10.05 24.90 18.21
N ALA A 209 10.65 25.89 18.86
CA ALA A 209 11.31 27.01 18.18
C ALA A 209 12.56 26.54 17.37
N LYS A 210 13.28 25.55 17.89
CA LYS A 210 14.40 24.92 17.14
C LYS A 210 13.90 24.07 15.98
N ALA A 211 12.81 23.32 16.16
CA ALA A 211 12.18 22.52 15.12
C ALA A 211 11.68 23.37 13.93
N ALA A 212 11.20 24.59 14.15
CA ALA A 212 10.82 25.50 13.08
C ALA A 212 11.99 25.80 12.11
N ARG A 213 13.22 25.93 12.62
CA ARG A 213 14.43 26.10 11.80
C ARG A 213 14.81 24.82 11.04
N VAL A 214 14.61 23.66 11.67
CA VAL A 214 14.79 22.36 11.05
C VAL A 214 13.82 22.17 9.90
N VAL A 215 12.53 22.49 10.07
CA VAL A 215 11.52 22.44 9.00
C VAL A 215 11.94 23.30 7.81
N GLN A 216 12.35 24.56 8.03
CA GLN A 216 12.81 25.46 6.96
C GLN A 216 13.98 24.88 6.17
N ALA A 217 14.93 24.23 6.84
CA ALA A 217 16.06 23.58 6.17
C ALA A 217 15.60 22.34 5.37
N LEU A 218 14.65 21.55 5.90
CA LEU A 218 14.13 20.37 5.25
C LEU A 218 13.27 20.72 4.01
N GLU A 219 12.50 21.80 4.04
CA GLU A 219 11.72 22.26 2.87
C GLU A 219 12.62 22.64 1.67
N THR A 220 13.87 22.99 1.91
CA THR A 220 14.82 23.40 0.88
C THR A 220 15.89 22.34 0.59
N VAL A 221 15.82 21.18 1.24
CA VAL A 221 16.79 20.09 1.04
C VAL A 221 16.77 19.61 -0.40
N LYS A 222 17.96 19.43 -0.97
CA LYS A 222 18.12 18.79 -2.28
C LYS A 222 18.56 17.34 -2.07
N LEU A 223 17.68 16.43 -2.43
CA LEU A 223 17.98 15.01 -2.41
C LEU A 223 18.87 14.66 -3.63
N THR A 224 19.93 13.94 -3.38
CA THR A 224 20.89 13.52 -4.42
C THR A 224 20.31 12.40 -5.25
N GLY A 225 20.14 12.61 -6.55
CA GLY A 225 19.64 11.61 -7.50
C GLY A 225 19.49 12.19 -8.89
N GLN A 226 19.37 11.32 -9.89
CA GLN A 226 19.06 11.73 -11.26
C GLN A 226 17.53 11.81 -11.44
N PRO A 227 17.04 12.83 -12.15
CA PRO A 227 15.62 12.91 -12.51
C PRO A 227 15.18 11.66 -13.29
N ASP A 228 13.97 11.21 -13.02
CA ASP A 228 13.33 10.14 -13.78
C ASP A 228 12.35 10.76 -14.80
N PRO A 229 12.50 10.52 -16.11
CA PRO A 229 11.65 11.13 -17.12
C PRO A 229 10.16 10.70 -17.02
N ASP A 230 9.90 9.49 -16.51
CA ASP A 230 8.54 8.98 -16.35
C ASP A 230 7.90 9.42 -15.02
N LEU A 231 8.73 9.91 -14.07
CA LEU A 231 8.32 10.38 -12.76
C LEU A 231 8.91 11.77 -12.48
N PRO A 232 8.54 12.79 -13.27
CA PRO A 232 9.09 14.14 -13.12
C PRO A 232 8.79 14.72 -11.73
N GLY A 233 9.74 15.50 -11.19
CA GLY A 233 9.63 16.10 -9.85
C GLY A 233 10.09 15.21 -8.69
N LEU A 234 10.63 14.02 -8.96
CA LEU A 234 11.33 13.20 -7.99
C LEU A 234 12.86 13.40 -8.08
N PRO A 235 13.61 13.21 -6.98
CA PRO A 235 13.13 12.92 -5.63
C PRO A 235 12.51 14.14 -4.94
N ARG A 236 11.63 13.91 -3.96
CA ARG A 236 10.99 14.97 -3.16
C ARG A 236 10.84 14.57 -1.69
N LEU A 237 10.82 15.56 -0.81
CA LEU A 237 10.59 15.41 0.61
C LEU A 237 9.39 16.26 1.02
N ASN A 238 8.54 15.68 1.86
CA ASN A 238 7.43 16.37 2.51
C ASN A 238 7.60 16.32 4.02
N VAL A 239 7.40 17.45 4.69
CA VAL A 239 7.22 17.50 6.14
C VAL A 239 5.75 17.20 6.41
N GLY A 240 5.44 15.94 6.72
CA GLY A 240 4.06 15.46 6.84
C GLY A 240 3.42 15.75 8.18
N THR A 241 4.21 15.70 9.27
CA THR A 241 3.70 15.90 10.63
C THR A 241 4.73 16.62 11.49
N ILE A 242 4.25 17.51 12.33
CA ILE A 242 5.05 18.14 13.39
C ILE A 242 4.27 18.13 14.71
N ILE A 243 4.89 17.61 15.75
CA ILE A 243 4.29 17.49 17.07
C ILE A 243 5.32 17.90 18.11
N GLY A 244 5.01 18.88 18.97
CA GLY A 244 5.94 19.38 19.97
C GLY A 244 5.25 19.69 21.29
N GLY A 245 5.99 19.49 22.38
CA GLY A 245 5.52 19.71 23.73
C GLY A 245 6.52 19.29 24.79
N ARG A 246 6.01 18.76 25.88
CA ARG A 246 6.81 18.24 26.98
C ARG A 246 6.94 16.72 26.87
N GLY A 247 8.16 16.24 26.84
CA GLY A 247 8.47 14.81 26.76
C GLY A 247 8.14 14.18 25.41
N ARG A 248 8.40 12.88 25.27
CA ARG A 248 8.13 12.11 24.05
C ARG A 248 6.64 11.78 23.86
N GLU A 249 5.90 11.75 24.97
CA GLU A 249 4.45 11.52 24.96
C GLU A 249 3.75 12.85 25.12
N LEU A 250 3.22 13.35 24.07
CA LEU A 250 2.67 14.67 23.91
C LEU A 250 1.64 15.05 24.99
N GLU A 251 2.03 15.94 25.91
CA GLU A 251 1.07 16.59 26.78
C GLU A 251 0.63 17.94 26.21
N LEU A 252 -0.66 18.09 25.94
CA LEU A 252 -1.27 19.37 25.57
C LEU A 252 -1.42 20.33 26.78
N ARG A 253 -0.79 20.01 27.90
CA ARG A 253 -0.83 20.80 29.15
C ARG A 253 0.44 21.61 29.32
N GLY A 254 0.33 22.72 29.99
CA GLY A 254 1.47 23.40 30.58
C GLY A 254 2.26 24.25 29.61
N ALA A 255 1.60 25.20 28.92
CA ALA A 255 2.30 26.28 28.21
C ALA A 255 3.24 27.13 29.11
N ASN A 256 3.20 26.90 30.42
CA ASN A 256 4.09 27.51 31.42
C ASN A 256 5.45 26.77 31.56
N ILE A 257 5.70 25.74 30.73
CA ILE A 257 6.96 25.01 30.67
C ILE A 257 7.57 25.16 29.29
N VAL A 258 8.86 25.43 29.20
CA VAL A 258 9.59 25.43 27.91
C VAL A 258 9.58 24.00 27.37
N PRO A 259 9.10 23.74 26.13
CA PRO A 259 9.03 22.40 25.56
C PRO A 259 10.43 21.87 25.27
N ASP A 260 10.65 20.60 25.62
CA ASP A 260 11.93 19.89 25.47
C ASP A 260 11.94 18.86 24.35
N MET A 261 10.82 18.69 23.64
CA MET A 261 10.69 17.72 22.55
C MET A 261 9.83 18.26 21.43
N CYS A 262 10.29 18.06 20.18
CA CYS A 262 9.49 18.24 18.98
C CYS A 262 9.85 17.16 17.97
N THR A 263 8.87 16.39 17.53
CA THR A 263 9.02 15.32 16.54
C THR A 263 8.47 15.79 15.20
N ILE A 264 9.23 15.56 14.14
CA ILE A 264 8.88 15.86 12.76
C ILE A 264 8.89 14.53 12.00
N ILE A 265 7.82 14.21 11.30
CA ILE A 265 7.75 13.02 10.41
C ILE A 265 7.92 13.48 8.98
N LEU A 266 8.83 12.85 8.28
CA LEU A 266 9.15 13.10 6.88
C LEU A 266 8.68 11.96 6.02
N ASP A 267 8.05 12.29 4.87
CA ASP A 267 7.76 11.39 3.76
C ASP A 267 8.73 11.73 2.62
N ILE A 268 9.51 10.74 2.19
CA ILE A 268 10.47 10.89 1.09
C ILE A 268 10.05 9.98 -0.05
N ARG A 269 9.82 10.58 -1.24
CA ARG A 269 9.50 9.88 -2.49
C ARG A 269 10.68 9.96 -3.43
N PHE A 270 11.11 8.81 -3.97
CA PHE A 270 12.36 8.76 -4.71
C PHE A 270 12.33 7.78 -5.89
N PRO A 271 13.04 8.11 -7.00
CA PRO A 271 13.21 7.25 -8.16
C PRO A 271 14.31 6.21 -7.94
N VAL A 272 14.49 5.28 -8.88
CA VAL A 272 15.53 4.23 -8.83
C VAL A 272 16.98 4.73 -8.68
N SER A 273 17.24 5.99 -9.01
CA SER A 273 18.56 6.62 -8.87
C SER A 273 18.92 7.01 -7.44
N VAL A 274 17.96 6.93 -6.50
CA VAL A 274 18.13 7.29 -5.09
C VAL A 274 18.01 6.05 -4.23
N THR A 275 18.88 5.91 -3.25
CA THR A 275 18.79 4.84 -2.23
C THR A 275 18.31 5.42 -0.90
N PRO A 276 17.72 4.61 -0.01
CA PRO A 276 17.36 5.05 1.33
C PRO A 276 18.55 5.67 2.09
N ASP A 277 19.72 5.07 1.97
CA ASP A 277 20.95 5.58 2.62
C ASP A 277 21.37 6.94 2.08
N SER A 278 21.29 7.15 0.74
CA SER A 278 21.62 8.45 0.15
C SER A 278 20.63 9.53 0.58
N ALA A 279 19.33 9.22 0.62
CA ALA A 279 18.30 10.14 1.10
C ALA A 279 18.51 10.49 2.58
N LEU A 280 18.81 9.49 3.42
CA LEU A 280 19.12 9.71 4.84
C LEU A 280 20.38 10.59 5.03
N ALA A 281 21.42 10.39 4.22
CA ALA A 281 22.63 11.20 4.26
C ALA A 281 22.35 12.67 3.88
N ASP A 282 21.47 12.91 2.91
CA ASP A 282 21.06 14.26 2.52
C ASP A 282 20.29 14.97 3.63
N VAL A 283 19.34 14.25 4.27
CA VAL A 283 18.61 14.76 5.44
C VAL A 283 19.59 15.11 6.57
N ARG A 284 20.53 14.20 6.91
CA ARG A 284 21.55 14.48 7.93
C ARG A 284 22.38 15.72 7.61
N ARG A 285 22.80 15.88 6.38
CA ARG A 285 23.57 17.05 5.94
C ARG A 285 22.79 18.35 6.15
N ALA A 286 21.49 18.36 5.84
CA ALA A 286 20.64 19.53 6.07
C ALA A 286 20.53 19.85 7.57
N LEU A 287 20.31 18.84 8.41
CA LEU A 287 20.20 18.99 9.86
C LEU A 287 21.53 19.46 10.50
N ASP A 288 22.65 18.91 10.06
CA ASP A 288 23.99 19.32 10.53
C ASP A 288 24.28 20.78 10.15
N GLY A 289 23.78 21.25 9.01
CA GLY A 289 23.83 22.68 8.63
C GLY A 289 23.09 23.56 9.63
N VAL A 290 21.91 23.14 10.11
CA VAL A 290 21.17 23.85 11.15
C VAL A 290 21.92 23.86 12.48
N VAL A 291 22.51 22.73 12.90
CA VAL A 291 23.33 22.63 14.11
C VAL A 291 24.59 23.51 14.02
N ALA A 292 25.19 23.60 12.84
CA ALA A 292 26.34 24.49 12.62
C ALA A 292 25.98 25.96 12.83
N ALA A 293 24.78 26.37 12.39
CA ALA A 293 24.27 27.74 12.53
C ALA A 293 23.71 28.04 13.91
N ASP A 294 23.19 27.06 14.64
CA ASP A 294 22.59 27.19 15.96
C ASP A 294 23.00 26.00 16.85
N LYS A 295 23.96 26.22 17.73
CA LYS A 295 24.54 25.17 18.62
C LYS A 295 23.59 24.64 19.67
N ASP A 296 22.47 25.31 19.91
CA ASP A 296 21.41 24.82 20.79
C ASP A 296 20.50 23.78 20.12
N VAL A 297 20.56 23.67 18.79
CA VAL A 297 19.83 22.63 18.06
C VAL A 297 20.50 21.29 18.31
N LYS A 298 19.73 20.35 18.84
CA LYS A 298 20.11 18.94 18.96
C LYS A 298 19.03 18.09 18.32
N TYR A 299 19.40 17.05 17.61
CA TYR A 299 18.42 16.16 16.98
C TYR A 299 18.84 14.69 17.08
N GLU A 300 17.83 13.83 16.99
CA GLU A 300 17.97 12.39 16.78
C GLU A 300 17.13 12.01 15.55
N ILE A 301 17.60 11.05 14.76
CA ILE A 301 16.81 10.46 13.67
C ILE A 301 16.39 9.07 14.11
N GLU A 302 15.09 8.80 14.03
CA GLU A 302 14.52 7.47 14.22
C GLU A 302 14.15 6.90 12.83
N PHE A 303 14.90 5.85 12.44
CA PHE A 303 14.70 5.14 11.19
C PHE A 303 15.20 3.69 11.33
N PRO A 304 14.38 2.66 11.08
CA PRO A 304 12.94 2.76 10.83
C PRO A 304 12.16 3.28 12.05
N ILE A 305 10.94 3.78 11.81
CA ILE A 305 10.06 4.27 12.88
C ILE A 305 9.53 3.08 13.70
N ARG A 306 9.46 3.23 15.01
CA ARG A 306 9.04 2.16 15.93
C ARG A 306 7.62 1.66 15.66
N PRO A 307 7.39 0.32 15.74
CA PRO A 307 6.09 -0.30 15.48
C PRO A 307 4.92 0.26 16.30
N GLU A 308 5.17 0.65 17.55
CA GLU A 308 4.15 1.17 18.47
C GLU A 308 3.49 2.46 18.00
N ARG A 309 4.11 3.16 17.05
CA ARG A 309 3.58 4.41 16.50
C ARG A 309 2.57 4.22 15.39
N ARG A 310 2.30 2.98 14.95
CA ARG A 310 1.43 2.66 13.79
C ARG A 310 1.80 3.43 12.51
N GLN A 311 3.07 3.77 12.36
CA GLN A 311 3.59 4.53 11.22
C GLN A 311 4.31 3.62 10.23
N PHE A 312 4.75 4.20 9.12
CA PHE A 312 5.52 3.54 8.08
C PHE A 312 6.80 2.89 8.66
N ARG A 313 6.94 1.57 8.55
CA ARG A 313 8.02 0.81 9.20
C ARG A 313 9.00 0.19 8.20
N GLU A 314 8.50 -0.15 7.03
CA GLU A 314 9.31 -0.77 5.97
C GLU A 314 9.52 0.23 4.84
N VAL A 315 10.65 0.14 4.16
CA VAL A 315 10.92 0.97 2.99
C VAL A 315 10.36 0.28 1.76
N MET A 316 9.52 0.97 1.02
CA MET A 316 9.12 0.53 -0.32
C MET A 316 10.14 1.03 -1.33
N LEU A 317 10.92 0.13 -1.93
CA LEU A 317 11.86 0.50 -2.97
C LEU A 317 11.13 0.87 -4.28
N PRO A 318 11.73 1.71 -5.14
CA PRO A 318 11.12 2.03 -6.43
C PRO A 318 10.91 0.79 -7.28
N LEU A 319 9.79 0.72 -7.96
CA LEU A 319 9.52 -0.32 -8.95
C LEU A 319 9.95 0.15 -10.34
N SER A 320 10.59 -0.72 -11.08
CA SER A 320 10.83 -0.57 -12.52
C SER A 320 10.92 -1.94 -13.16
N VAL A 321 9.77 -2.43 -13.63
CA VAL A 321 9.63 -3.74 -14.26
C VAL A 321 9.59 -3.54 -15.77
N PRO A 322 10.41 -4.28 -16.55
CA PRO A 322 10.36 -4.20 -18.01
C PRO A 322 8.97 -4.58 -18.54
N ALA A 323 8.46 -3.81 -19.50
CA ALA A 323 7.20 -4.15 -20.17
C ALA A 323 7.22 -5.53 -20.84
N SER A 324 8.39 -6.05 -21.19
CA SER A 324 8.58 -7.38 -21.77
C SER A 324 8.47 -8.54 -20.78
N GLU A 325 8.34 -8.28 -19.48
CA GLU A 325 8.15 -9.36 -18.50
C GLU A 325 6.91 -10.19 -18.83
N PRO A 326 6.99 -11.53 -18.73
CA PRO A 326 5.91 -12.42 -19.10
C PRO A 326 4.57 -12.08 -18.43
N ILE A 327 4.58 -11.74 -17.14
CA ILE A 327 3.35 -11.39 -16.42
C ILE A 327 2.68 -10.13 -17.00
N VAL A 328 3.48 -9.14 -17.40
CA VAL A 328 2.98 -7.91 -18.02
C VAL A 328 2.33 -8.19 -19.36
N GLN A 329 2.97 -9.02 -20.20
CA GLN A 329 2.45 -9.37 -21.52
C GLN A 329 1.20 -10.25 -21.45
N ILE A 330 1.16 -11.23 -20.52
CA ILE A 330 -0.01 -12.06 -20.28
C ILE A 330 -1.18 -11.19 -19.81
N LEU A 331 -0.94 -10.33 -18.84
CA LEU A 331 -1.96 -9.44 -18.31
C LEU A 331 -2.49 -8.48 -19.39
N LYS A 332 -1.59 -7.87 -20.17
CA LYS A 332 -1.94 -6.98 -21.30
C LYS A 332 -2.85 -7.66 -22.32
N ALA A 333 -2.52 -8.90 -22.72
CA ALA A 333 -3.34 -9.68 -23.64
C ALA A 333 -4.74 -9.97 -23.07
N ASN A 334 -4.83 -10.33 -21.78
CA ASN A 334 -6.10 -10.62 -21.12
C ASN A 334 -6.95 -9.37 -20.91
N VAL A 335 -6.34 -8.23 -20.54
CA VAL A 335 -7.04 -6.95 -20.47
C VAL A 335 -7.62 -6.58 -21.83
N THR A 336 -6.83 -6.62 -22.89
CA THR A 336 -7.30 -6.31 -24.24
C THR A 336 -8.48 -7.20 -24.67
N ALA A 337 -8.39 -8.51 -24.37
CA ALA A 337 -9.44 -9.46 -24.75
C ALA A 337 -10.75 -9.27 -23.95
N ILE A 338 -10.67 -8.89 -22.67
CA ILE A 338 -11.82 -8.82 -21.77
C ILE A 338 -12.43 -7.43 -21.72
N VAL A 339 -11.58 -6.39 -21.66
CA VAL A 339 -12.02 -5.00 -21.59
C VAL A 339 -12.31 -4.42 -22.97
N GLY A 340 -11.69 -4.99 -24.02
CA GLY A 340 -11.87 -4.54 -25.43
C GLY A 340 -11.01 -3.34 -25.82
N GLU A 341 -10.10 -2.90 -24.93
CA GLU A 341 -9.19 -1.78 -25.16
C GLU A 341 -7.78 -2.19 -24.69
N GLU A 342 -6.75 -1.83 -25.46
CA GLU A 342 -5.36 -2.12 -25.09
C GLU A 342 -4.93 -1.20 -23.95
N PRO A 343 -4.46 -1.74 -22.80
CA PRO A 343 -4.03 -0.92 -21.67
C PRO A 343 -2.68 -0.26 -21.94
N THR A 344 -2.46 0.92 -21.39
CA THR A 344 -1.11 1.49 -21.30
C THR A 344 -0.27 0.70 -20.32
N VAL A 345 1.06 0.63 -20.56
CA VAL A 345 2.02 -0.07 -19.70
C VAL A 345 3.12 0.90 -19.30
N GLY A 346 3.46 0.98 -18.01
CA GLY A 346 4.51 1.86 -17.52
C GLY A 346 4.12 2.64 -16.26
N ALA A 347 4.63 3.86 -16.15
CA ALA A 347 4.20 4.80 -15.13
C ALA A 347 2.88 5.48 -15.53
N HIS A 348 2.05 5.81 -14.55
CA HIS A 348 0.83 6.58 -14.74
C HIS A 348 0.69 7.61 -13.60
N SER A 349 0.63 8.89 -13.95
CA SER A 349 0.45 9.96 -12.95
C SER A 349 -1.04 10.15 -12.63
N PRO A 350 -1.41 10.39 -11.37
CA PRO A 350 -0.53 10.57 -10.19
C PRO A 350 -0.19 9.25 -9.47
N GLN A 351 -0.78 8.11 -9.84
CA GLN A 351 -0.74 6.86 -9.09
C GLN A 351 0.69 6.31 -8.90
N SER A 352 1.55 6.43 -9.91
CA SER A 352 2.95 5.97 -9.82
C SER A 352 3.82 6.79 -8.84
N TYR A 353 3.28 7.87 -8.25
CA TYR A 353 3.93 8.58 -7.16
C TYR A 353 3.62 8.00 -5.78
N ALA A 354 2.82 6.94 -5.70
CA ALA A 354 2.64 6.10 -4.52
C ALA A 354 3.55 4.86 -4.59
N GLY A 355 4.06 4.41 -3.45
CA GLY A 355 4.65 3.07 -3.32
C GLY A 355 3.56 2.06 -3.01
N ASN A 356 3.89 0.77 -3.12
CA ASN A 356 2.99 -0.32 -2.77
C ASN A 356 3.75 -1.66 -2.61
N ASP A 357 3.04 -2.73 -2.33
CA ASP A 357 3.58 -4.07 -2.06
C ASP A 357 4.42 -4.69 -3.17
N THR A 358 4.29 -4.24 -4.43
CA THR A 358 5.13 -4.73 -5.54
C THR A 358 6.62 -4.43 -5.32
N SER A 359 6.96 -3.40 -4.54
CA SER A 359 8.33 -3.12 -4.11
C SER A 359 9.01 -4.34 -3.50
N HIS A 360 8.30 -4.98 -2.58
CA HIS A 360 8.80 -6.14 -1.84
C HIS A 360 8.79 -7.42 -2.69
N LEU A 361 7.76 -7.59 -3.51
CA LEU A 361 7.65 -8.74 -4.42
C LEU A 361 8.80 -8.70 -5.44
N TRP A 362 9.01 -7.57 -6.10
CA TRP A 362 10.10 -7.39 -7.05
C TRP A 362 11.47 -7.52 -6.40
N GLY A 363 11.66 -6.94 -5.21
CA GLY A 363 12.88 -7.07 -4.41
C GLY A 363 13.17 -8.52 -3.99
N ALA A 364 12.13 -9.37 -3.87
CA ALA A 364 12.26 -10.80 -3.60
C ALA A 364 12.44 -11.66 -4.86
N GLY A 365 12.61 -11.03 -6.03
CA GLY A 365 12.80 -11.73 -7.31
C GLY A 365 11.51 -12.29 -7.91
N ILE A 366 10.33 -11.78 -7.52
CA ILE A 366 9.03 -12.17 -8.06
C ILE A 366 8.61 -11.11 -9.09
N PRO A 367 8.62 -11.41 -10.40
CA PRO A 367 8.13 -10.51 -11.44
C PRO A 367 6.67 -10.14 -11.19
N CYS A 368 6.38 -8.83 -11.15
CA CYS A 368 5.06 -8.35 -10.75
C CYS A 368 4.67 -7.06 -11.47
N CYS A 369 3.39 -6.75 -11.45
CA CYS A 369 2.83 -5.49 -11.91
C CYS A 369 1.53 -5.18 -11.16
N LEU A 370 1.01 -3.95 -11.36
CA LEU A 370 -0.22 -3.51 -10.72
C LEU A 370 -1.32 -3.40 -11.78
N TYR A 371 -2.52 -3.84 -11.40
CA TYR A 371 -3.71 -3.71 -12.22
C TYR A 371 -4.95 -3.90 -11.34
N GLY A 372 -5.86 -2.94 -11.31
CA GLY A 372 -7.06 -3.02 -10.48
C GLY A 372 -8.16 -2.06 -10.92
N PRO A 373 -9.34 -2.11 -10.28
CA PRO A 373 -10.49 -1.30 -10.66
C PRO A 373 -10.30 0.16 -10.28
N ALA A 374 -10.80 1.08 -11.11
CA ALA A 374 -10.82 2.49 -10.79
C ALA A 374 -12.04 2.88 -9.96
N GLY A 375 -11.88 3.97 -9.28
CA GLY A 375 -12.92 4.66 -8.53
C GLY A 375 -12.61 6.14 -8.42
N GLY A 376 -13.16 6.79 -7.41
CA GLY A 376 -12.97 8.21 -7.19
C GLY A 376 -13.66 8.71 -5.95
N TYR A 377 -13.84 10.03 -5.96
CA TYR A 377 -14.52 10.80 -4.93
C TYR A 377 -15.72 11.51 -5.56
N ASP A 378 -16.75 11.73 -4.79
CA ASP A 378 -17.82 12.61 -5.21
C ASP A 378 -17.36 14.07 -5.08
N GLU A 379 -17.80 14.93 -6.02
CA GLU A 379 -17.47 16.36 -5.98
C GLU A 379 -18.02 17.01 -4.70
N GLY A 380 -17.14 17.69 -3.96
CA GLY A 380 -17.47 18.36 -2.70
C GLY A 380 -17.66 17.45 -1.49
N ARG A 381 -17.42 16.13 -1.62
CA ARG A 381 -17.53 15.13 -0.55
C ARG A 381 -16.25 14.30 -0.42
N SER A 382 -16.15 13.57 0.67
CA SER A 382 -15.03 12.64 0.90
C SER A 382 -15.41 11.17 0.71
N ASP A 383 -16.67 10.88 0.34
CA ASP A 383 -17.14 9.53 0.06
C ASP A 383 -16.41 8.94 -1.13
N ARG A 384 -15.84 7.76 -0.94
CA ARG A 384 -15.08 7.04 -1.97
C ARG A 384 -15.92 5.94 -2.60
N TRP A 385 -15.79 5.78 -3.89
CA TRP A 385 -16.47 4.75 -4.65
C TRP A 385 -15.53 4.03 -5.63
N THR A 386 -15.94 2.84 -6.07
CA THR A 386 -15.29 2.06 -7.14
C THR A 386 -16.32 1.60 -8.14
N SER A 387 -15.97 1.54 -9.43
CA SER A 387 -16.83 1.05 -10.49
C SER A 387 -17.06 -0.46 -10.34
N ILE A 388 -18.33 -0.86 -10.28
CA ILE A 388 -18.73 -2.28 -10.22
C ILE A 388 -18.32 -3.02 -11.49
N GLU A 389 -18.54 -2.41 -12.66
CA GLU A 389 -18.15 -2.97 -13.94
C GLU A 389 -16.65 -3.27 -13.98
N GLN A 390 -15.82 -2.36 -13.43
CA GLN A 390 -14.38 -2.57 -13.38
C GLN A 390 -13.97 -3.62 -12.34
N ILE A 391 -14.64 -3.71 -11.17
CA ILE A 391 -14.37 -4.79 -10.20
C ILE A 391 -14.61 -6.15 -10.87
N VAL A 392 -15.73 -6.30 -11.58
CA VAL A 392 -16.09 -7.53 -12.30
C VAL A 392 -15.13 -7.81 -13.47
N ALA A 393 -14.77 -6.78 -14.23
CA ALA A 393 -13.79 -6.92 -15.33
C ALA A 393 -12.42 -7.37 -14.79
N CYS A 394 -11.94 -6.79 -13.69
CA CYS A 394 -10.71 -7.21 -13.03
C CYS A 394 -10.78 -8.67 -12.57
N ALA A 395 -11.90 -9.12 -11.98
CA ALA A 395 -12.06 -10.51 -11.59
C ALA A 395 -11.92 -11.46 -12.82
N ARG A 396 -12.51 -11.10 -13.95
CA ARG A 396 -12.36 -11.86 -15.22
C ARG A 396 -10.93 -11.86 -15.73
N VAL A 397 -10.24 -10.71 -15.69
CA VAL A 397 -8.84 -10.57 -16.10
C VAL A 397 -7.93 -11.42 -15.19
N PHE A 398 -8.14 -11.40 -13.89
CA PHE A 398 -7.36 -12.23 -12.96
C PHE A 398 -7.63 -13.72 -13.18
N GLY A 399 -8.88 -14.13 -13.38
CA GLY A 399 -9.23 -15.50 -13.72
C GLY A 399 -8.57 -15.97 -15.04
N ALA A 400 -8.58 -15.15 -16.08
CA ALA A 400 -7.90 -15.43 -17.34
C ALA A 400 -6.38 -15.50 -17.18
N THR A 401 -5.81 -14.62 -16.36
CA THR A 401 -4.36 -14.61 -16.08
C THR A 401 -3.92 -15.85 -15.30
N ILE A 402 -4.73 -16.32 -14.34
CA ILE A 402 -4.52 -17.61 -13.67
C ILE A 402 -4.51 -18.75 -14.70
N ALA A 403 -5.44 -18.76 -15.66
CA ALA A 403 -5.45 -19.80 -16.70
C ALA A 403 -4.17 -19.80 -17.51
N ASP A 404 -3.67 -18.63 -17.94
CA ASP A 404 -2.49 -18.55 -18.80
C ASP A 404 -1.17 -18.83 -18.07
N VAL A 405 -1.11 -18.55 -16.78
CA VAL A 405 0.11 -18.78 -15.95
C VAL A 405 0.13 -20.18 -15.38
N CYS A 406 -1.00 -20.69 -14.89
CA CYS A 406 -1.06 -21.90 -14.07
C CYS A 406 -1.60 -23.14 -14.82
N ALA A 407 -1.90 -23.06 -16.12
CA ALA A 407 -2.40 -24.20 -16.90
C ALA A 407 -1.33 -25.28 -17.19
#